data_afb55f62e69e7c3ec6a1912ca49b8487
#
_entry.id   afb55f62e69e7c3ec6a1912ca49b8487
#
_cell.length_a   1.000
_cell.length_b   1.000
_cell.length_c   1.000
_cell.angle_alpha   90.00
_cell.angle_beta   90.00
_cell.angle_gamma   90.00
#
_symmetry.space_group_name_H-M   'P 1'
#
loop_
_entity.id
_entity.type
_entity.pdbx_description
1 polymer ?
#
loop_
_entity_poly.entity_id
_entity_poly.type
_entity_poly.pdbx_seq_one_letter_code
_entity_poly.pdbx_strand_id
1 'polypeptide(L)'
;MTMSFELVTDSCCNLTEETIDRYGLHVLPLTFMADGDDTVYQSYLKGEKTDLSQFYKMMRDGKVFRTSLPNLSNTEALFHSLLDAGRDILYLGFSSGLSGTYEATELLAKQLRGEYPDRKIYTVDTLAASGGQGLLVWHACQHAEAGEGIDAVRDWVEDNKLRLAHWFTVDDLMFLWRGGRVSKTSAWAGTLLNIKPVLHVDDEGHLIPMEKVRGRKKSLTALLNHMEKTGTQPLADQMVFITHGDCLEEAQWLEQQIRERFGVRDIVVNCIDPVIGAHSGPGTMALFFLASNRN
;
A
#
# COMPACT_ATOMS: atom_id res chain seq x y z
N MET A 1 -24.80 -5.10 -3.82
CA MET A 1 -25.38 -5.21 -2.46
C MET A 1 -24.68 -4.18 -1.60
N THR A 2 -25.39 -3.53 -0.69
CA THR A 2 -24.76 -2.55 0.23
C THR A 2 -24.12 -3.35 1.38
N MET A 3 -22.83 -3.11 1.63
CA MET A 3 -22.14 -3.71 2.79
C MET A 3 -22.83 -3.32 4.10
N SER A 4 -22.82 -4.22 5.10
CA SER A 4 -23.47 -3.98 6.39
C SER A 4 -22.73 -3.00 7.30
N PHE A 5 -21.48 -2.65 6.95
CA PHE A 5 -20.57 -1.75 7.64
C PHE A 5 -19.78 -0.92 6.62
N GLU A 6 -19.01 0.05 7.08
CA GLU A 6 -18.18 0.89 6.22
C GLU A 6 -16.71 0.45 6.28
N LEU A 7 -16.13 0.24 5.09
CA LEU A 7 -14.68 0.01 4.95
C LEU A 7 -13.98 1.34 4.75
N VAL A 8 -13.03 1.61 5.63
CA VAL A 8 -12.16 2.80 5.57
C VAL A 8 -10.72 2.34 5.41
N THR A 9 -9.98 3.02 4.57
CA THR A 9 -8.52 2.83 4.41
C THR A 9 -7.85 4.20 4.25
N ASP A 10 -6.57 4.24 3.96
CA ASP A 10 -5.86 5.47 3.64
C ASP A 10 -5.25 5.42 2.23
N SER A 11 -4.80 6.57 1.75
CA SER A 11 -4.31 6.72 0.38
C SER A 11 -3.05 5.90 0.05
N CYS A 12 -2.35 5.37 1.08
CA CYS A 12 -1.20 4.50 0.86
C CYS A 12 -1.56 3.10 0.33
N CYS A 13 -2.85 2.78 0.22
CA CYS A 13 -3.33 1.49 -0.32
C CYS A 13 -3.11 1.36 -1.85
N ASN A 14 -2.89 2.43 -2.57
CA ASN A 14 -2.72 2.48 -4.03
C ASN A 14 -3.80 1.72 -4.83
N LEU A 15 -5.03 1.71 -4.33
CA LEU A 15 -6.18 1.19 -5.06
C LEU A 15 -6.53 2.10 -6.24
N THR A 16 -7.08 1.50 -7.29
CA THR A 16 -7.62 2.27 -8.41
C THR A 16 -8.93 2.95 -8.03
N GLU A 17 -9.23 4.10 -8.67
CA GLU A 17 -10.52 4.78 -8.49
C GLU A 17 -11.71 3.85 -8.77
N GLU A 18 -11.59 2.99 -9.80
CA GLU A 18 -12.61 2.00 -10.13
C GLU A 18 -12.90 1.05 -8.95
N THR A 19 -11.85 0.58 -8.27
CA THR A 19 -12.00 -0.29 -7.10
C THR A 19 -12.64 0.46 -5.93
N ILE A 20 -12.18 1.69 -5.67
CA ILE A 20 -12.70 2.55 -4.60
C ILE A 20 -14.20 2.82 -4.82
N ASP A 21 -14.58 3.19 -6.04
CA ASP A 21 -15.98 3.50 -6.38
C ASP A 21 -16.87 2.26 -6.36
N ARG A 22 -16.37 1.14 -6.90
CA ARG A 22 -17.12 -0.14 -6.92
C ARG A 22 -17.56 -0.57 -5.53
N TYR A 23 -16.67 -0.45 -4.54
CA TYR A 23 -16.94 -0.90 -3.17
C TYR A 23 -17.36 0.23 -2.22
N GLY A 24 -17.44 1.47 -2.70
CA GLY A 24 -17.82 2.62 -1.88
C GLY A 24 -16.83 2.88 -0.73
N LEU A 25 -15.54 2.65 -0.96
CA LEU A 25 -14.51 2.78 0.07
C LEU A 25 -14.31 4.23 0.48
N HIS A 26 -14.12 4.44 1.77
CA HIS A 26 -13.67 5.72 2.32
C HIS A 26 -12.14 5.72 2.40
N VAL A 27 -11.51 6.66 1.72
CA VAL A 27 -10.04 6.78 1.68
C VAL A 27 -9.60 8.03 2.42
N LEU A 28 -8.84 7.87 3.50
CA LEU A 28 -8.23 8.96 4.26
C LEU A 28 -6.99 9.47 3.50
N PRO A 29 -7.01 10.71 3.00
CA PRO A 29 -5.89 11.22 2.22
C PRO A 29 -4.73 11.64 3.14
N LEU A 30 -3.56 11.01 2.96
CA LEU A 30 -2.32 11.57 3.45
C LEU A 30 -1.94 12.79 2.60
N THR A 31 -0.98 13.58 3.08
CA THR A 31 -0.56 14.78 2.38
C THR A 31 0.92 14.74 2.01
N PHE A 32 1.28 15.51 0.99
CA PHE A 32 2.65 15.73 0.59
C PHE A 32 2.90 17.18 0.21
N MET A 33 4.14 17.60 0.32
CA MET A 33 4.60 18.94 -0.06
C MET A 33 6.01 18.86 -0.63
N ALA A 34 6.36 19.78 -1.51
CA ALA A 34 7.72 19.88 -2.02
C ALA A 34 8.59 20.70 -1.05
N ASP A 35 9.85 20.31 -0.86
CA ASP A 35 10.78 21.11 -0.06
C ASP A 35 10.93 22.53 -0.61
N GLY A 36 10.77 23.52 0.28
CA GLY A 36 10.82 24.93 -0.07
C GLY A 36 9.54 25.49 -0.71
N ASP A 37 8.44 24.72 -0.63
CA ASP A 37 7.10 25.15 -1.03
C ASP A 37 6.15 24.87 0.16
N ASP A 38 5.32 25.85 0.52
CA ASP A 38 4.36 25.70 1.63
C ASP A 38 3.02 25.11 1.17
N THR A 39 2.89 24.80 -0.12
CA THR A 39 1.66 24.21 -0.67
C THR A 39 1.53 22.74 -0.25
N VAL A 40 0.46 22.45 0.48
CA VAL A 40 0.12 21.09 0.91
C VAL A 40 -0.87 20.49 -0.07
N TYR A 41 -0.50 19.32 -0.62
CA TYR A 41 -1.34 18.56 -1.54
C TYR A 41 -1.86 17.30 -0.84
N GLN A 42 -3.11 16.93 -1.13
CA GLN A 42 -3.64 15.62 -0.73
C GLN A 42 -3.23 14.57 -1.78
N SER A 43 -2.81 13.40 -1.32
CA SER A 43 -2.40 12.32 -2.24
C SER A 43 -3.59 11.62 -2.91
N TYR A 44 -4.78 11.79 -2.37
CA TYR A 44 -6.04 11.30 -2.92
C TYR A 44 -7.14 12.33 -2.71
N LEU A 45 -7.81 12.69 -3.78
CA LEU A 45 -9.07 13.44 -3.77
C LEU A 45 -10.01 12.77 -4.77
N LYS A 46 -11.20 12.37 -4.31
CA LYS A 46 -12.18 11.71 -5.16
C LYS A 46 -12.55 12.58 -6.36
N GLY A 47 -12.39 12.01 -7.55
CA GLY A 47 -12.68 12.70 -8.81
C GLY A 47 -11.59 13.68 -9.29
N GLU A 48 -10.50 13.83 -8.54
CA GLU A 48 -9.31 14.59 -8.95
C GLU A 48 -8.14 13.65 -9.22
N LYS A 49 -7.41 13.89 -10.30
CA LYS A 49 -6.22 13.11 -10.65
C LYS A 49 -4.97 13.91 -10.39
N THR A 50 -4.13 13.43 -9.48
CA THR A 50 -2.76 13.93 -9.36
C THR A 50 -1.98 13.60 -10.63
N ASP A 51 -1.29 14.58 -11.22
CA ASP A 51 -0.36 14.32 -12.32
C ASP A 51 0.90 13.60 -11.80
N LEU A 52 0.82 12.27 -11.72
CA LEU A 52 1.91 11.43 -11.23
C LEU A 52 3.13 11.50 -12.14
N SER A 53 2.95 11.68 -13.46
CA SER A 53 4.08 11.83 -14.38
C SER A 53 4.87 13.10 -14.06
N GLN A 54 4.19 14.21 -13.82
CA GLN A 54 4.83 15.46 -13.41
C GLN A 54 5.49 15.32 -12.03
N PHE A 55 4.84 14.67 -11.07
CA PHE A 55 5.41 14.41 -9.75
C PHE A 55 6.73 13.65 -9.85
N TYR A 56 6.75 12.51 -10.55
CA TYR A 56 7.97 11.71 -10.70
C TYR A 56 9.04 12.41 -11.57
N LYS A 57 8.62 13.23 -12.53
CA LYS A 57 9.55 14.07 -13.29
C LYS A 57 10.27 15.06 -12.36
N MET A 58 9.54 15.77 -11.50
CA MET A 58 10.14 16.67 -10.53
C MET A 58 11.14 15.96 -9.61
N MET A 59 10.84 14.72 -9.19
CA MET A 59 11.78 13.91 -8.38
C MET A 59 13.05 13.57 -9.16
N ARG A 60 12.95 13.22 -10.45
CA ARG A 60 14.12 12.98 -11.33
C ARG A 60 14.96 14.24 -11.52
N ASP A 61 14.31 15.40 -11.54
CA ASP A 61 14.95 16.71 -11.60
C ASP A 61 15.55 17.15 -10.25
N GLY A 62 15.49 16.30 -9.22
CA GLY A 62 16.11 16.51 -7.90
C GLY A 62 15.21 17.15 -6.84
N LYS A 63 13.91 17.38 -7.14
CA LYS A 63 12.98 17.90 -6.13
C LYS A 63 12.73 16.84 -5.04
N VAL A 64 12.78 17.27 -3.80
CA VAL A 64 12.50 16.44 -2.63
C VAL A 64 11.09 16.74 -2.13
N PHE A 65 10.37 15.70 -1.70
CA PHE A 65 9.04 15.83 -1.12
C PHE A 65 9.02 15.29 0.31
N ARG A 66 8.18 15.91 1.14
CA ARG A 66 7.84 15.46 2.50
C ARG A 66 6.40 15.04 2.54
N THR A 67 6.07 14.18 3.49
CA THR A 67 4.72 13.62 3.66
C THR A 67 4.24 13.79 5.08
N SER A 68 2.93 13.86 5.24
CA SER A 68 2.28 13.94 6.55
C SER A 68 1.07 13.01 6.62
N LEU A 69 0.66 12.72 7.85
CA LEU A 69 -0.54 11.93 8.17
C LEU A 69 -1.79 12.57 7.56
N PRO A 70 -2.91 11.82 7.46
CA PRO A 70 -4.22 12.40 7.18
C PRO A 70 -4.56 13.51 8.19
N ASN A 71 -5.36 14.48 7.76
CA ASN A 71 -5.90 15.48 8.68
C ASN A 71 -6.86 14.80 9.66
N LEU A 72 -6.47 14.73 10.95
CA LEU A 72 -7.23 14.02 11.97
C LEU A 72 -8.62 14.61 12.20
N SER A 73 -8.79 15.94 12.09
CA SER A 73 -10.12 16.55 12.21
C SER A 73 -11.06 16.13 11.08
N ASN A 74 -10.54 15.96 9.85
CA ASN A 74 -11.32 15.45 8.73
C ASN A 74 -11.65 13.97 8.91
N THR A 75 -10.70 13.17 9.43
CA THR A 75 -10.91 11.76 9.77
C THR A 75 -11.99 11.61 10.84
N GLU A 76 -11.94 12.42 11.90
CA GLU A 76 -12.93 12.48 12.97
C GLU A 76 -14.32 12.83 12.43
N ALA A 77 -14.41 13.87 11.61
CA ALA A 77 -15.67 14.29 11.00
C ALA A 77 -16.28 13.18 10.11
N LEU A 78 -15.45 12.46 9.34
CA LEU A 78 -15.90 11.31 8.56
C LEU A 78 -16.43 10.21 9.48
N PHE A 79 -15.68 9.82 10.52
CA PHE A 79 -16.09 8.75 11.42
C PHE A 79 -17.40 9.10 12.13
N HIS A 80 -17.54 10.34 12.66
CA HIS A 80 -18.80 10.81 13.22
C HIS A 80 -19.96 10.70 12.23
N SER A 81 -19.77 11.13 10.98
CA SER A 81 -20.84 11.07 9.98
C SER A 81 -21.32 9.66 9.70
N LEU A 82 -20.43 8.68 9.71
CA LEU A 82 -20.75 7.26 9.50
C LEU A 82 -21.44 6.67 10.74
N LEU A 83 -20.93 6.94 11.93
CA LEU A 83 -21.47 6.46 13.20
C LEU A 83 -22.86 7.04 13.50
N ASP A 84 -23.07 8.33 13.23
CA ASP A 84 -24.38 9.02 13.36
C ASP A 84 -25.41 8.44 12.37
N ALA A 85 -24.94 7.98 11.20
CA ALA A 85 -25.79 7.23 10.25
C ALA A 85 -26.05 5.78 10.68
N GLY A 86 -25.59 5.36 11.86
CA GLY A 86 -25.77 4.01 12.38
C GLY A 86 -24.90 2.95 11.73
N ARG A 87 -23.78 3.35 11.11
CA ARG A 87 -22.84 2.45 10.41
C ARG A 87 -21.69 2.04 11.33
N ASP A 88 -21.33 0.76 11.32
CA ASP A 88 -20.12 0.27 11.95
C ASP A 88 -18.92 0.55 11.02
N ILE A 89 -17.70 0.67 11.57
CA ILE A 89 -16.49 1.05 10.82
C ILE A 89 -15.42 -0.02 10.97
N LEU A 90 -14.84 -0.45 9.83
CA LEU A 90 -13.60 -1.22 9.78
C LEU A 90 -12.53 -0.41 9.04
N TYR A 91 -11.53 0.08 9.77
CA TYR A 91 -10.37 0.77 9.20
C TYR A 91 -9.21 -0.20 9.00
N LEU A 92 -8.71 -0.27 7.77
CA LEU A 92 -7.53 -1.04 7.38
C LEU A 92 -6.40 -0.06 7.06
N GLY A 93 -5.47 0.10 8.00
CA GLY A 93 -4.49 1.18 7.98
C GLY A 93 -3.13 0.78 7.43
N PHE A 94 -2.41 1.78 6.90
CA PHE A 94 -1.02 1.71 6.49
C PHE A 94 -0.12 1.25 7.64
N SER A 95 0.90 0.43 7.35
CA SER A 95 1.83 -0.16 8.32
C SER A 95 2.34 0.84 9.36
N SER A 96 2.17 0.49 10.64
CA SER A 96 2.74 1.24 11.77
C SER A 96 4.27 1.22 11.76
N GLY A 97 4.89 0.22 11.17
CA GLY A 97 6.34 0.15 10.96
C GLY A 97 6.89 1.22 9.99
N LEU A 98 6.02 1.90 9.23
CA LEU A 98 6.40 2.89 8.21
C LEU A 98 5.87 4.30 8.47
N SER A 99 4.75 4.42 9.19
CA SER A 99 4.08 5.70 9.42
C SER A 99 3.26 5.66 10.71
N GLY A 100 3.16 6.77 11.41
CA GLY A 100 2.24 6.95 12.55
C GLY A 100 0.76 7.09 12.17
N THR A 101 0.39 6.82 10.91
CA THR A 101 -0.99 6.96 10.42
C THR A 101 -1.94 6.02 11.15
N TYR A 102 -1.55 4.75 11.30
CA TYR A 102 -2.36 3.76 12.01
C TYR A 102 -2.57 4.15 13.47
N GLU A 103 -1.48 4.46 14.21
CA GLU A 103 -1.57 4.81 15.63
C GLU A 103 -2.43 6.04 15.88
N ALA A 104 -2.30 7.07 15.04
CA ALA A 104 -3.10 8.29 15.16
C ALA A 104 -4.60 8.01 14.92
N THR A 105 -4.92 7.18 13.92
CA THR A 105 -6.31 6.78 13.63
C THR A 105 -6.87 5.85 14.71
N GLU A 106 -6.07 4.90 15.23
CA GLU A 106 -6.50 4.03 16.34
C GLU A 106 -6.77 4.83 17.63
N LEU A 107 -5.94 5.84 17.92
CA LEU A 107 -6.18 6.71 19.07
C LEU A 107 -7.52 7.44 18.96
N LEU A 108 -7.85 7.96 17.79
CA LEU A 108 -9.15 8.56 17.50
C LEU A 108 -10.28 7.51 17.62
N ALA A 109 -10.12 6.35 17.00
CA ALA A 109 -11.11 5.27 17.07
C ALA A 109 -11.39 4.82 18.51
N LYS A 110 -10.35 4.78 19.35
CA LYS A 110 -10.47 4.46 20.78
C LYS A 110 -11.32 5.49 21.54
N GLN A 111 -11.18 6.76 21.25
CA GLN A 111 -12.04 7.81 21.81
C GLN A 111 -13.49 7.61 21.36
N LEU A 112 -13.73 7.43 20.06
CA LEU A 112 -15.06 7.26 19.48
C LEU A 112 -15.79 6.01 19.97
N ARG A 113 -15.08 4.92 20.31
CA ARG A 113 -15.69 3.73 20.96
C ARG A 113 -16.34 4.09 22.28
N GLY A 114 -15.83 5.09 23.01
CA GLY A 114 -16.44 5.60 24.26
C GLY A 114 -17.70 6.43 24.00
N GLU A 115 -17.76 7.13 22.87
CA GLU A 115 -18.89 7.99 22.50
C GLU A 115 -20.01 7.20 21.82
N TYR A 116 -19.69 6.09 21.12
CA TYR A 116 -20.62 5.24 20.38
C TYR A 116 -20.59 3.78 20.88
N PRO A 117 -21.02 3.50 22.12
CA PRO A 117 -20.89 2.17 22.73
C PRO A 117 -21.69 1.08 22.00
N ASP A 118 -22.73 1.45 21.22
CA ASP A 118 -23.57 0.53 20.46
C ASP A 118 -23.03 0.30 19.02
N ARG A 119 -21.91 0.91 18.65
CA ARG A 119 -21.28 0.77 17.33
C ARG A 119 -19.98 -0.03 17.42
N LYS A 120 -19.70 -0.80 16.38
CA LYS A 120 -18.42 -1.47 16.21
C LYS A 120 -17.47 -0.55 15.43
N ILE A 121 -16.34 -0.24 16.04
CA ILE A 121 -15.26 0.54 15.40
C ILE A 121 -14.00 -0.30 15.51
N TYR A 122 -13.63 -0.98 14.44
CA TYR A 122 -12.43 -1.78 14.37
C TYR A 122 -11.35 -1.09 13.55
N THR A 123 -10.12 -1.26 13.98
CA THR A 123 -8.92 -0.83 13.27
C THR A 123 -7.98 -2.00 13.16
N VAL A 124 -7.39 -2.20 12.00
CA VAL A 124 -6.38 -3.22 11.75
C VAL A 124 -5.13 -2.54 11.23
N ASP A 125 -4.02 -2.72 11.92
CA ASP A 125 -2.70 -2.46 11.37
C ASP A 125 -2.40 -3.56 10.35
N THR A 126 -2.42 -3.19 9.08
CA THR A 126 -2.20 -4.17 8.01
C THR A 126 -0.75 -4.64 7.94
N LEU A 127 0.18 -3.92 8.57
CA LEU A 127 1.63 -4.14 8.45
C LEU A 127 2.03 -4.22 6.96
N ALA A 128 1.32 -3.48 6.12
CA ALA A 128 1.42 -3.50 4.66
C ALA A 128 1.50 -2.07 4.11
N ALA A 129 1.93 -1.94 2.87
CA ALA A 129 2.10 -0.69 2.15
C ALA A 129 1.73 -0.85 0.68
N SER A 130 1.37 0.27 0.03
CA SER A 130 1.12 0.32 -1.41
C SER A 130 0.07 -0.72 -1.85
N GLY A 131 0.25 -1.35 -3.01
CA GLY A 131 -0.64 -2.40 -3.48
C GLY A 131 -0.79 -3.60 -2.54
N GLY A 132 0.10 -3.77 -1.54
CA GLY A 132 -0.07 -4.80 -0.52
C GLY A 132 -1.20 -4.48 0.45
N GLN A 133 -1.24 -3.25 0.98
CA GLN A 133 -2.39 -2.77 1.74
C GLN A 133 -3.64 -2.83 0.86
N GLY A 134 -3.55 -2.37 -0.40
CA GLY A 134 -4.64 -2.43 -1.36
C GLY A 134 -5.19 -3.84 -1.61
N LEU A 135 -4.31 -4.85 -1.69
CA LEU A 135 -4.72 -6.23 -1.88
C LEU A 135 -5.46 -6.79 -0.66
N LEU A 136 -5.04 -6.44 0.58
CA LEU A 136 -5.81 -6.80 1.79
C LEU A 136 -7.18 -6.12 1.81
N VAL A 137 -7.24 -4.83 1.47
CA VAL A 137 -8.49 -4.09 1.38
C VAL A 137 -9.40 -4.71 0.32
N TRP A 138 -8.85 -5.09 -0.84
CA TRP A 138 -9.62 -5.77 -1.89
C TRP A 138 -10.21 -7.09 -1.40
N HIS A 139 -9.44 -7.92 -0.69
CA HIS A 139 -9.96 -9.16 -0.10
C HIS A 139 -11.05 -8.89 0.94
N ALA A 140 -10.86 -7.88 1.81
CA ALA A 140 -11.90 -7.48 2.76
C ALA A 140 -13.21 -7.08 2.06
N CYS A 141 -13.11 -6.38 0.92
CA CYS A 141 -14.27 -6.06 0.08
C CYS A 141 -14.95 -7.31 -0.47
N GLN A 142 -14.19 -8.31 -0.93
CA GLN A 142 -14.75 -9.57 -1.44
C GLN A 142 -15.53 -10.32 -0.37
N HIS A 143 -14.99 -10.42 0.85
CA HIS A 143 -15.68 -11.04 1.99
C HIS A 143 -16.94 -10.28 2.38
N ALA A 144 -16.88 -8.94 2.42
CA ALA A 144 -18.03 -8.09 2.71
C ALA A 144 -19.12 -8.19 1.60
N GLU A 145 -18.72 -8.26 0.31
CA GLU A 145 -19.64 -8.44 -0.83
C GLU A 145 -20.30 -9.84 -0.81
N ALA A 146 -19.60 -10.85 -0.28
CA ALA A 146 -20.15 -12.19 -0.04
C ALA A 146 -21.15 -12.23 1.14
N GLY A 147 -21.35 -11.11 1.86
CA GLY A 147 -22.32 -10.98 2.95
C GLY A 147 -21.74 -11.27 4.34
N GLU A 148 -20.44 -11.40 4.47
CA GLU A 148 -19.80 -11.58 5.77
C GLU A 148 -19.90 -10.30 6.62
N GLY A 149 -20.14 -10.47 7.92
CA GLY A 149 -20.22 -9.35 8.86
C GLY A 149 -18.84 -8.79 9.24
N ILE A 150 -18.83 -7.60 9.83
CA ILE A 150 -17.61 -6.85 10.19
C ILE A 150 -16.61 -7.66 11.02
N ASP A 151 -17.08 -8.50 11.97
CA ASP A 151 -16.21 -9.35 12.79
C ASP A 151 -15.45 -10.36 11.95
N ALA A 152 -16.15 -11.07 11.05
CA ALA A 152 -15.57 -12.09 10.19
C ALA A 152 -14.55 -11.49 9.22
N VAL A 153 -14.88 -10.33 8.63
CA VAL A 153 -13.95 -9.62 7.71
C VAL A 153 -12.71 -9.14 8.44
N ARG A 154 -12.86 -8.54 9.63
CA ARG A 154 -11.72 -8.15 10.47
C ARG A 154 -10.84 -9.36 10.79
N ASP A 155 -11.43 -10.45 11.27
CA ASP A 155 -10.69 -11.65 11.67
C ASP A 155 -9.95 -12.25 10.48
N TRP A 156 -10.58 -12.30 9.31
CA TRP A 156 -9.91 -12.74 8.09
C TRP A 156 -8.67 -11.88 7.76
N VAL A 157 -8.78 -10.55 7.86
CA VAL A 157 -7.65 -9.66 7.60
C VAL A 157 -6.52 -9.87 8.63
N GLU A 158 -6.86 -9.99 9.91
CA GLU A 158 -5.88 -10.25 10.98
C GLU A 158 -5.15 -11.59 10.76
N ASP A 159 -5.87 -12.64 10.39
CA ASP A 159 -5.31 -13.98 10.18
C ASP A 159 -4.45 -14.06 8.90
N ASN A 160 -4.67 -13.17 7.92
CA ASN A 160 -4.00 -13.25 6.61
C ASN A 160 -2.99 -12.12 6.34
N LYS A 161 -2.97 -11.04 7.14
CA LYS A 161 -2.07 -9.90 6.88
C LYS A 161 -0.58 -10.30 6.81
N LEU A 162 -0.14 -11.28 7.62
CA LEU A 162 1.24 -11.81 7.58
C LEU A 162 1.46 -12.89 6.49
N ARG A 163 0.45 -13.19 5.71
CA ARG A 163 0.58 -14.03 4.50
C ARG A 163 0.69 -13.21 3.23
N LEU A 164 0.53 -11.90 3.34
CA LEU A 164 0.66 -11.00 2.22
C LEU A 164 2.14 -10.72 1.94
N ALA A 165 2.63 -11.19 0.81
CA ALA A 165 3.99 -10.95 0.36
C ALA A 165 4.10 -9.58 -0.32
N HIS A 166 5.21 -8.89 -0.03
CA HIS A 166 5.61 -7.62 -0.63
C HIS A 166 7.02 -7.75 -1.17
N TRP A 167 7.18 -8.04 -2.43
CA TRP A 167 8.50 -8.08 -3.06
C TRP A 167 8.66 -6.89 -3.97
N PHE A 168 9.70 -6.08 -3.74
CA PHE A 168 9.90 -4.88 -4.53
C PHE A 168 11.38 -4.57 -4.78
N THR A 169 11.61 -3.74 -5.78
CA THR A 169 12.93 -3.20 -6.12
C THR A 169 12.83 -1.71 -6.38
N VAL A 170 13.86 -0.97 -6.04
CA VAL A 170 13.96 0.47 -6.29
C VAL A 170 15.15 0.76 -7.19
N ASP A 171 15.08 1.86 -7.92
CA ASP A 171 16.22 2.30 -8.73
C ASP A 171 17.31 2.93 -7.88
N ASP A 172 16.90 3.68 -6.85
CA ASP A 172 17.82 4.37 -5.93
C ASP A 172 17.33 4.21 -4.48
N LEU A 173 18.09 3.47 -3.69
CA LEU A 173 17.82 3.23 -2.26
C LEU A 173 17.89 4.51 -1.41
N MET A 174 18.52 5.57 -1.94
CA MET A 174 18.68 6.85 -1.24
C MET A 174 17.34 7.52 -0.93
N PHE A 175 16.28 7.27 -1.71
CA PHE A 175 14.95 7.78 -1.42
C PHE A 175 14.42 7.19 -0.11
N LEU A 176 14.46 5.86 0.03
CA LEU A 176 14.04 5.16 1.26
C LEU A 176 14.90 5.54 2.47
N TRP A 177 16.20 5.69 2.26
CA TRP A 177 17.11 6.08 3.33
C TRP A 177 16.89 7.52 3.80
N ARG A 178 16.75 8.48 2.89
CA ARG A 178 16.41 9.88 3.22
C ARG A 178 15.08 9.98 3.95
N GLY A 179 14.11 9.19 3.53
CA GLY A 179 12.81 9.08 4.17
C GLY A 179 12.85 8.41 5.54
N GLY A 180 13.96 7.75 5.93
CA GLY A 180 14.08 7.01 7.18
C GLY A 180 13.34 5.66 7.20
N ARG A 181 12.90 5.13 6.06
CA ARG A 181 12.16 3.85 5.93
C ARG A 181 13.07 2.64 5.73
N VAL A 182 14.38 2.88 5.54
CA VAL A 182 15.43 1.87 5.68
C VAL A 182 16.56 2.42 6.53
N SER A 183 17.22 1.56 7.33
CA SER A 183 18.28 1.99 8.25
C SER A 183 19.59 2.36 7.54
N LYS A 184 20.37 3.27 8.15
CA LYS A 184 21.74 3.65 7.70
C LYS A 184 22.71 2.47 7.68
N THR A 185 22.52 1.50 8.55
CA THR A 185 23.42 0.35 8.75
C THR A 185 23.24 -0.73 7.69
N SER A 186 22.19 -0.65 6.86
CA SER A 186 22.16 -1.47 5.67
C SER A 186 23.35 -1.06 4.80
N ALA A 187 24.40 -1.90 4.73
CA ALA A 187 25.64 -1.72 3.97
C ALA A 187 25.45 -1.56 2.46
N TRP A 188 24.34 -0.96 2.07
CA TRP A 188 23.79 -0.76 0.75
C TRP A 188 23.94 0.69 0.27
N ALA A 189 24.29 1.59 1.18
CA ALA A 189 24.52 3.03 0.87
C ALA A 189 25.83 3.29 0.11
N GLY A 190 26.21 2.38 -0.75
CA GLY A 190 27.37 2.55 -1.63
C GLY A 190 26.94 2.27 -3.06
N THR A 191 26.98 3.29 -3.88
CA THR A 191 26.73 3.28 -5.31
C THR A 191 27.66 2.33 -6.08
N LEU A 192 27.40 1.03 -6.00
CA LEU A 192 27.93 0.14 -7.01
C LEU A 192 27.07 0.30 -8.25
N LEU A 193 27.68 0.82 -9.31
CA LEU A 193 27.03 1.06 -10.59
C LEU A 193 26.20 -0.16 -11.03
N ASN A 194 24.90 0.04 -11.27
CA ASN A 194 23.98 -0.98 -11.76
C ASN A 194 23.62 -2.12 -10.78
N ILE A 195 23.82 -1.94 -9.45
CA ILE A 195 23.26 -2.86 -8.45
C ILE A 195 21.86 -2.38 -8.04
N LYS A 196 20.88 -3.27 -8.15
CA LYS A 196 19.48 -3.06 -7.75
C LYS A 196 19.17 -3.89 -6.50
N PRO A 197 18.66 -3.27 -5.43
CA PRO A 197 18.21 -4.01 -4.27
C PRO A 197 16.88 -4.70 -4.57
N VAL A 198 16.69 -5.90 -4.05
CA VAL A 198 15.40 -6.54 -3.88
C VAL A 198 15.08 -6.50 -2.39
N LEU A 199 13.91 -5.98 -2.07
CA LEU A 199 13.44 -5.75 -0.71
C LEU A 199 12.12 -6.47 -0.48
N HIS A 200 11.80 -6.64 0.79
CA HIS A 200 10.48 -7.07 1.20
C HIS A 200 10.03 -6.38 2.50
N VAL A 201 8.83 -6.69 2.97
CA VAL A 201 8.30 -6.19 4.24
C VAL A 201 8.33 -7.32 5.26
N ASP A 202 8.95 -7.09 6.43
CA ASP A 202 9.00 -8.07 7.53
C ASP A 202 7.66 -8.19 8.28
N ASP A 203 7.60 -9.05 9.27
CA ASP A 203 6.38 -9.32 10.06
C ASP A 203 5.98 -8.15 10.97
N GLU A 204 6.91 -7.22 11.22
CA GLU A 204 6.67 -5.97 11.94
C GLU A 204 6.31 -4.80 11.01
N GLY A 205 6.21 -5.05 9.71
CA GLY A 205 5.80 -4.05 8.72
C GLY A 205 6.91 -3.10 8.27
N HIS A 206 8.19 -3.42 8.52
CA HIS A 206 9.36 -2.63 8.08
C HIS A 206 9.90 -3.10 6.74
N LEU A 207 10.54 -2.17 6.01
CA LEU A 207 11.20 -2.49 4.76
C LEU A 207 12.60 -3.05 5.03
N ILE A 208 12.87 -4.26 4.53
CA ILE A 208 14.17 -4.90 4.69
C ILE A 208 14.77 -5.30 3.34
N PRO A 209 16.07 -5.00 3.10
CA PRO A 209 16.79 -5.45 1.92
C PRO A 209 17.13 -6.93 2.04
N MET A 210 16.80 -7.71 1.01
CA MET A 210 17.02 -9.17 0.96
C MET A 210 18.15 -9.56 0.02
N GLU A 211 18.19 -8.96 -1.18
CA GLU A 211 19.13 -9.35 -2.22
C GLU A 211 19.76 -8.14 -2.91
N LYS A 212 20.95 -8.38 -3.48
CA LYS A 212 21.64 -7.46 -4.41
C LYS A 212 21.72 -8.14 -5.75
N VAL A 213 21.06 -7.59 -6.75
CA VAL A 213 21.13 -8.12 -8.11
C VAL A 213 21.74 -7.11 -9.06
N ARG A 214 22.48 -7.59 -10.05
CA ARG A 214 23.11 -6.71 -11.03
C ARG A 214 22.20 -6.52 -12.24
N GLY A 215 21.68 -5.31 -12.41
CA GLY A 215 20.88 -4.92 -13.55
C GLY A 215 19.38 -5.01 -13.30
N ARG A 216 18.65 -4.09 -13.93
CA ARG A 216 17.21 -3.89 -13.75
C ARG A 216 16.38 -5.13 -14.08
N LYS A 217 16.60 -5.74 -15.25
CA LYS A 217 15.86 -6.94 -15.65
C LYS A 217 15.99 -8.10 -14.65
N LYS A 218 17.18 -8.24 -14.04
CA LYS A 218 17.38 -9.28 -13.03
C LYS A 218 16.62 -8.98 -11.74
N SER A 219 16.51 -7.70 -11.33
CA SER A 219 15.71 -7.37 -10.14
C SER A 219 14.23 -7.65 -10.35
N LEU A 220 13.70 -7.38 -11.53
CA LEU A 220 12.30 -7.73 -11.86
C LEU A 220 12.12 -9.26 -11.90
N THR A 221 13.08 -10.00 -12.48
CA THR A 221 13.03 -11.48 -12.48
C THR A 221 13.10 -12.06 -11.07
N ALA A 222 13.83 -11.41 -10.14
CA ALA A 222 13.88 -11.86 -8.76
C ALA A 222 12.50 -11.79 -8.08
N LEU A 223 11.69 -10.75 -8.37
CA LEU A 223 10.31 -10.65 -7.86
C LEU A 223 9.47 -11.85 -8.32
N LEU A 224 9.57 -12.23 -9.60
CA LEU A 224 8.90 -13.42 -10.15
C LEU A 224 9.35 -14.71 -9.46
N ASN A 225 10.64 -14.87 -9.21
CA ASN A 225 11.19 -16.04 -8.57
C ASN A 225 10.70 -16.18 -7.11
N HIS A 226 10.58 -15.06 -6.40
CA HIS A 226 9.97 -15.05 -5.06
C HIS A 226 8.50 -15.47 -5.12
N MET A 227 7.73 -14.95 -6.07
CA MET A 227 6.33 -15.35 -6.26
C MET A 227 6.19 -16.84 -6.54
N GLU A 228 7.03 -17.40 -7.41
CA GLU A 228 7.07 -18.85 -7.73
C GLU A 228 7.36 -19.69 -6.49
N LYS A 229 8.31 -19.23 -5.67
CA LYS A 229 8.79 -19.97 -4.50
C LYS A 229 7.83 -19.93 -3.32
N THR A 230 7.18 -18.80 -3.06
CA THR A 230 6.44 -18.55 -1.80
C THR A 230 4.94 -18.38 -1.99
N GLY A 231 4.48 -18.10 -3.20
CA GLY A 231 3.06 -17.83 -3.47
C GLY A 231 2.16 -19.04 -3.16
N THR A 232 1.01 -18.76 -2.54
CA THR A 232 0.00 -19.79 -2.25
C THR A 232 -0.54 -20.39 -3.55
N GLN A 233 -0.54 -21.72 -3.64
CA GLN A 233 -0.99 -22.45 -4.82
C GLN A 233 -2.51 -22.69 -4.81
N PRO A 234 -3.20 -22.70 -5.96
CA PRO A 234 -2.64 -22.42 -7.29
C PRO A 234 -2.46 -20.91 -7.55
N LEU A 235 -1.31 -20.51 -8.08
CA LEU A 235 -1.03 -19.10 -8.39
C LEU A 235 -2.03 -18.49 -9.40
N ALA A 236 -2.53 -19.31 -10.33
CA ALA A 236 -3.46 -18.89 -11.38
C ALA A 236 -4.77 -18.30 -10.85
N ASP A 237 -5.17 -18.65 -9.64
CA ASP A 237 -6.43 -18.24 -9.03
C ASP A 237 -6.27 -17.03 -8.07
N GLN A 238 -5.05 -16.51 -7.93
CA GLN A 238 -4.80 -15.35 -7.09
C GLN A 238 -5.16 -14.03 -7.80
N MET A 239 -5.63 -13.06 -7.01
CA MET A 239 -5.53 -11.65 -7.34
C MET A 239 -4.09 -11.20 -7.05
N VAL A 240 -3.46 -10.55 -8.00
CA VAL A 240 -2.09 -10.03 -7.91
C VAL A 240 -2.08 -8.53 -8.13
N PHE A 241 -1.34 -7.79 -7.30
CA PHE A 241 -1.16 -6.37 -7.49
C PHE A 241 0.29 -6.06 -7.89
N ILE A 242 0.43 -5.14 -8.84
CA ILE A 242 1.70 -4.54 -9.24
C ILE A 242 1.58 -3.03 -9.07
N THR A 243 2.52 -2.42 -8.34
CA THR A 243 2.60 -0.96 -8.31
C THR A 243 3.96 -0.48 -8.79
N HIS A 244 3.98 0.68 -9.48
CA HIS A 244 5.19 1.18 -10.10
C HIS A 244 5.37 2.69 -9.91
N GLY A 245 6.61 3.15 -9.77
CA GLY A 245 7.00 4.55 -9.67
C GLY A 245 7.34 5.12 -11.04
N ASP A 246 6.33 5.38 -11.89
CA ASP A 246 6.44 5.94 -13.24
C ASP A 246 7.38 5.14 -14.16
N CYS A 247 7.19 3.81 -14.18
CA CYS A 247 7.87 2.86 -15.08
C CYS A 247 6.88 1.82 -15.64
N LEU A 248 5.84 2.30 -16.30
CA LEU A 248 4.70 1.49 -16.76
C LEU A 248 5.12 0.37 -17.74
N GLU A 249 6.04 0.62 -18.67
CA GLU A 249 6.49 -0.39 -19.64
C GLU A 249 7.10 -1.63 -18.93
N GLU A 250 7.86 -1.40 -17.86
CA GLU A 250 8.44 -2.47 -17.05
C GLU A 250 7.35 -3.20 -16.22
N ALA A 251 6.35 -2.47 -15.73
CA ALA A 251 5.21 -3.06 -15.03
C ALA A 251 4.38 -3.96 -15.96
N GLN A 252 4.13 -3.54 -17.18
CA GLN A 252 3.47 -4.33 -18.22
C GLN A 252 4.29 -5.58 -18.60
N TRP A 253 5.62 -5.44 -18.69
CA TRP A 253 6.48 -6.61 -18.89
C TRP A 253 6.36 -7.59 -17.73
N LEU A 254 6.38 -7.10 -16.48
CA LEU A 254 6.22 -7.94 -15.28
C LEU A 254 4.86 -8.65 -15.27
N GLU A 255 3.79 -7.93 -15.57
CA GLU A 255 2.43 -8.47 -15.71
C GLU A 255 2.39 -9.59 -16.74
N GLN A 256 2.95 -9.35 -17.93
CA GLN A 256 3.01 -10.37 -19.00
C GLN A 256 3.75 -11.64 -18.51
N GLN A 257 4.89 -11.48 -17.84
CA GLN A 257 5.63 -12.63 -17.31
C GLN A 257 4.84 -13.42 -16.26
N ILE A 258 4.08 -12.73 -15.40
CA ILE A 258 3.21 -13.38 -14.40
C ILE A 258 2.12 -14.20 -15.08
N ARG A 259 1.47 -13.61 -16.11
CA ARG A 259 0.45 -14.33 -16.90
C ARG A 259 1.01 -15.53 -17.62
N GLU A 260 2.16 -15.39 -18.29
CA GLU A 260 2.80 -16.47 -19.06
C GLU A 260 3.36 -17.59 -18.18
N ARG A 261 4.00 -17.26 -17.05
CA ARG A 261 4.68 -18.26 -16.19
C ARG A 261 3.72 -18.94 -15.22
N PHE A 262 2.73 -18.24 -14.70
CA PHE A 262 1.90 -18.70 -13.59
C PHE A 262 0.42 -18.85 -13.93
N GLY A 263 0.00 -18.35 -15.09
CA GLY A 263 -1.40 -18.41 -15.53
C GLY A 263 -2.33 -17.48 -14.77
N VAL A 264 -1.81 -16.52 -14.01
CA VAL A 264 -2.61 -15.55 -13.24
C VAL A 264 -3.52 -14.76 -14.16
N ARG A 265 -4.81 -14.71 -13.83
CA ARG A 265 -5.84 -14.03 -14.64
C ARG A 265 -6.10 -12.61 -14.14
N ASP A 266 -6.15 -12.45 -12.83
CA ASP A 266 -6.56 -11.21 -12.18
C ASP A 266 -5.34 -10.44 -11.67
N ILE A 267 -4.94 -9.41 -12.40
CA ILE A 267 -3.78 -8.57 -12.08
C ILE A 267 -4.22 -7.11 -12.17
N VAL A 268 -3.96 -6.36 -11.11
CA VAL A 268 -4.09 -4.90 -11.07
C VAL A 268 -2.70 -4.27 -11.20
N VAL A 269 -2.55 -3.36 -12.17
CA VAL A 269 -1.34 -2.55 -12.33
C VAL A 269 -1.70 -1.10 -12.04
N ASN A 270 -1.02 -0.46 -11.09
CA ASN A 270 -1.29 0.95 -10.75
C ASN A 270 0.02 1.73 -10.51
N CYS A 271 -0.02 3.02 -10.74
CA CYS A 271 1.10 3.91 -10.39
C CYS A 271 1.09 4.19 -8.89
N ILE A 272 2.27 4.23 -8.28
CA ILE A 272 2.44 4.54 -6.86
C ILE A 272 2.07 6.02 -6.63
N ASP A 273 1.27 6.26 -5.58
CA ASP A 273 0.85 7.60 -5.16
C ASP A 273 2.03 8.46 -4.65
N PRO A 274 1.84 9.80 -4.52
CA PRO A 274 2.93 10.69 -4.11
C PRO A 274 3.47 10.42 -2.71
N VAL A 275 2.66 9.90 -1.77
CA VAL A 275 3.13 9.67 -0.39
C VAL A 275 4.12 8.51 -0.35
N ILE A 276 3.77 7.37 -0.94
CA ILE A 276 4.71 6.23 -1.06
C ILE A 276 5.86 6.63 -2.00
N GLY A 277 5.54 7.27 -3.13
CA GLY A 277 6.51 7.67 -4.16
C GLY A 277 7.59 8.60 -3.66
N ALA A 278 7.27 9.56 -2.78
CA ALA A 278 8.24 10.48 -2.17
C ALA A 278 9.36 9.74 -1.42
N HIS A 279 9.05 8.57 -0.86
CA HIS A 279 10.01 7.75 -0.11
C HIS A 279 10.64 6.63 -0.93
N SER A 280 9.94 6.06 -1.90
CA SER A 280 10.45 4.93 -2.70
C SER A 280 11.18 5.38 -3.98
N GLY A 281 10.81 6.52 -4.53
CA GLY A 281 11.42 7.12 -5.69
C GLY A 281 10.92 6.61 -7.05
N PRO A 282 11.30 7.33 -8.13
CA PRO A 282 11.04 6.89 -9.49
C PRO A 282 11.68 5.53 -9.77
N GLY A 283 11.06 4.72 -10.63
CA GLY A 283 11.55 3.40 -11.00
C GLY A 283 11.30 2.31 -9.94
N THR A 284 10.58 2.61 -8.86
CA THR A 284 10.11 1.58 -7.92
C THR A 284 9.20 0.59 -8.64
N MET A 285 9.38 -0.71 -8.39
CA MET A 285 8.51 -1.78 -8.88
C MET A 285 8.20 -2.73 -7.75
N ALA A 286 6.93 -2.94 -7.46
CA ALA A 286 6.49 -3.80 -6.38
C ALA A 286 5.43 -4.80 -6.84
N LEU A 287 5.53 -6.02 -6.33
CA LEU A 287 4.69 -7.18 -6.61
C LEU A 287 4.09 -7.70 -5.31
N PHE A 288 2.77 -7.89 -5.29
CA PHE A 288 2.00 -8.30 -4.12
C PHE A 288 1.11 -9.48 -4.43
N PHE A 289 1.12 -10.47 -3.56
CA PHE A 289 0.35 -11.71 -3.69
C PHE A 289 0.20 -12.38 -2.33
N LEU A 290 -0.73 -13.34 -2.19
CA LEU A 290 -0.80 -14.16 -0.99
C LEU A 290 0.23 -15.29 -1.06
N ALA A 291 1.00 -15.44 0.02
CA ALA A 291 2.03 -16.45 0.20
C ALA A 291 1.66 -17.43 1.34
N SER A 292 2.41 -18.50 1.47
CA SER A 292 2.27 -19.41 2.60
C SER A 292 2.66 -18.75 3.93
N ASN A 293 3.62 -17.85 3.86
CA ASN A 293 4.06 -16.93 4.91
C ASN A 293 4.66 -15.68 4.24
N ARG A 294 4.88 -14.62 5.00
CA ARG A 294 5.44 -13.38 4.47
C ARG A 294 6.93 -13.51 4.10
N ASN A 295 7.68 -14.35 4.83
CA ASN A 295 9.14 -14.56 4.74
C ASN A 295 9.56 -15.72 3.84
#